data_92a6c526492ac9b9ef959fd20632726a
#
_entry.id   92a6c526492ac9b9ef959fd20632726a
#
_cell.length_a   1.000
_cell.length_b   1.000
_cell.length_c   1.000
_cell.angle_alpha   90.00
_cell.angle_beta   90.00
_cell.angle_gamma   90.00
#
_symmetry.space_group_name_H-M   'P 1'
#
loop_
_entity.id
_entity.type
_entity.pdbx_description
1 polymer ?
#
loop_
_entity_poly.entity_id
_entity_poly.type
_entity_poly.pdbx_seq_one_letter_code
_entity_poly.pdbx_strand_id
1 'polypeptide(L)'
;MFWTDGRSTQLYEEYGEFVSFDTMYKTNKYNLPFAPFVGVTGHGSICIFACAFLGDETMETFKWVFEAFLTAMGGKHPETIITDQDLAMKSAIEQVFTNTKHRNCLFHIMKKWRERTGNTFSEKKNKDLYNEFYDIVHNCLTRVEFETLWPQMIEKYGLQNIKYLQTMWRTRENYIPLYFKLDFCPFIHSTALSEVTNARFKRGVGPTHSVMSFLKEFEIINDTIFDTEFCKDHQSRTKKPKTLLSSYKIELQASEMYNLRIFKKFQDELQETLNQEIAVIEHGKTYEVYAAENLTKQEFRQRKYVIITDLAQ
;
A
#
# COMPACT_ATOMS: atom_id res chain seq x y z
N MET A 1 -20.09 -1.58 -17.80
CA MET A 1 -21.06 -0.92 -16.91
C MET A 1 -20.29 -0.30 -15.76
N PHE A 2 -20.52 0.97 -15.45
CA PHE A 2 -19.89 1.70 -14.34
C PHE A 2 -20.98 2.19 -13.37
N TRP A 3 -20.69 2.20 -12.06
CA TRP A 3 -21.60 2.77 -11.05
C TRP A 3 -20.87 3.28 -9.81
N THR A 4 -21.48 4.27 -9.17
CA THR A 4 -21.12 4.84 -7.88
C THR A 4 -22.38 5.38 -7.22
N ASP A 5 -22.33 5.75 -5.96
CA ASP A 5 -23.43 6.40 -5.23
C ASP A 5 -22.96 7.69 -4.53
N GLY A 6 -23.90 8.45 -3.97
CA GLY A 6 -23.60 9.74 -3.34
C GLY A 6 -22.70 9.61 -2.10
N ARG A 7 -22.75 8.48 -1.37
CA ARG A 7 -21.87 8.23 -0.22
C ARG A 7 -20.44 7.94 -0.67
N SER A 8 -20.29 7.14 -1.73
CA SER A 8 -18.99 6.81 -2.33
C SER A 8 -18.30 8.05 -2.92
N THR A 9 -19.05 8.95 -3.56
CA THR A 9 -18.50 10.22 -4.07
C THR A 9 -18.09 11.15 -2.92
N GLN A 10 -18.84 11.20 -1.82
CA GLN A 10 -18.45 11.96 -0.63
C GLN A 10 -17.18 11.39 0.01
N LEU A 11 -17.04 10.05 0.10
CA LEU A 11 -15.80 9.43 0.58
C LEU A 11 -14.61 9.74 -0.32
N TYR A 12 -14.85 9.82 -1.65
CA TYR A 12 -13.79 10.20 -2.57
C TYR A 12 -13.38 11.67 -2.41
N GLU A 13 -14.33 12.56 -2.16
CA GLU A 13 -14.03 13.97 -1.89
C GLU A 13 -13.08 14.10 -0.69
N GLU A 14 -13.29 13.27 0.35
CA GLU A 14 -12.54 13.31 1.62
C GLU A 14 -11.23 12.48 1.58
N TYR A 15 -11.21 11.33 0.91
CA TYR A 15 -10.09 10.36 0.95
C TYR A 15 -9.56 9.96 -0.44
N GLY A 16 -9.91 10.69 -1.47
CA GLY A 16 -9.61 10.33 -2.87
C GLY A 16 -8.19 10.60 -3.34
N GLU A 17 -7.28 11.06 -2.47
CA GLU A 17 -5.87 11.25 -2.83
C GLU A 17 -5.19 9.92 -3.21
N PHE A 18 -5.68 8.81 -2.68
CA PHE A 18 -5.16 7.49 -2.96
C PHE A 18 -6.24 6.56 -3.52
N VAL A 19 -5.94 5.91 -4.65
CA VAL A 19 -6.82 4.93 -5.29
C VAL A 19 -6.06 3.65 -5.60
N SER A 20 -6.65 2.51 -5.24
CA SER A 20 -6.24 1.19 -5.73
C SER A 20 -7.27 0.70 -6.74
N PHE A 21 -6.81 0.28 -7.90
CA PHE A 21 -7.66 -0.29 -8.95
C PHE A 21 -7.10 -1.65 -9.37
N ASP A 22 -7.96 -2.66 -9.39
CA ASP A 22 -7.62 -4.03 -9.72
C ASP A 22 -8.80 -4.74 -10.37
N THR A 23 -8.55 -5.71 -11.23
CA THR A 23 -9.61 -6.49 -11.89
C THR A 23 -9.76 -7.87 -11.25
N MET A 24 -11.00 -8.29 -11.04
CA MET A 24 -11.35 -9.58 -10.46
C MET A 24 -12.20 -10.41 -11.41
N TYR A 25 -11.84 -11.68 -11.53
CA TYR A 25 -12.55 -12.66 -12.33
C TYR A 25 -13.44 -13.58 -11.49
N LYS A 26 -14.37 -14.24 -12.16
CA LYS A 26 -15.28 -15.25 -11.57
C LYS A 26 -16.20 -14.71 -10.49
N THR A 27 -16.56 -13.45 -10.58
CA THR A 27 -17.51 -12.79 -9.66
C THR A 27 -18.95 -12.82 -10.15
N ASN A 28 -19.17 -13.19 -11.43
CA ASN A 28 -20.48 -13.21 -12.07
C ASN A 28 -20.55 -14.29 -13.17
N LYS A 29 -21.78 -14.67 -13.54
CA LYS A 29 -22.03 -15.74 -14.53
C LYS A 29 -21.69 -15.37 -15.98
N TYR A 30 -21.42 -14.10 -16.25
CA TYR A 30 -21.07 -13.61 -17.58
C TYR A 30 -19.56 -13.52 -17.80
N ASN A 31 -18.76 -13.90 -16.80
CA ASN A 31 -17.30 -13.77 -16.79
C ASN A 31 -16.77 -12.35 -17.04
N LEU A 32 -17.59 -11.33 -16.79
CA LEU A 32 -17.14 -9.95 -16.90
C LEU A 32 -16.14 -9.65 -15.79
N PRO A 33 -14.96 -9.09 -16.10
CA PRO A 33 -14.04 -8.59 -15.11
C PRO A 33 -14.71 -7.54 -14.23
N PHE A 34 -14.67 -7.73 -12.92
CA PHE A 34 -15.14 -6.75 -11.94
C PHE A 34 -13.97 -5.87 -11.51
N ALA A 35 -14.15 -4.57 -11.57
CA ALA A 35 -13.11 -3.57 -11.36
C ALA A 35 -13.56 -2.52 -10.33
N PRO A 36 -13.26 -2.70 -9.04
CA PRO A 36 -13.51 -1.71 -8.00
C PRO A 36 -12.42 -0.64 -7.96
N PHE A 37 -12.82 0.61 -7.70
CA PHE A 37 -11.97 1.70 -7.26
C PHE A 37 -12.03 1.80 -5.75
N VAL A 38 -10.92 1.57 -5.10
CA VAL A 38 -10.84 1.39 -3.65
C VAL A 38 -9.90 2.42 -3.04
N GLY A 39 -10.29 2.98 -1.92
CA GLY A 39 -9.45 3.88 -1.12
C GLY A 39 -9.28 3.42 0.31
N VAL A 40 -8.68 4.30 1.11
CA VAL A 40 -8.44 4.10 2.53
C VAL A 40 -8.90 5.33 3.30
N THR A 41 -9.78 5.14 4.27
CA THR A 41 -10.27 6.21 5.14
C THR A 41 -9.21 6.67 6.14
N GLY A 42 -9.45 7.79 6.81
CA GLY A 42 -8.61 8.29 7.88
C GLY A 42 -8.42 7.30 9.05
N HIS A 43 -9.33 6.33 9.24
CA HIS A 43 -9.17 5.25 10.20
C HIS A 43 -8.42 4.03 9.63
N GLY A 44 -7.91 4.12 8.39
CA GLY A 44 -7.23 3.03 7.70
C GLY A 44 -8.17 1.88 7.34
N SER A 45 -9.46 2.14 7.17
CA SER A 45 -10.43 1.19 6.64
C SER A 45 -10.48 1.27 5.13
N ILE A 46 -10.82 0.17 4.49
CA ILE A 46 -11.08 0.16 3.05
C ILE A 46 -12.42 0.82 2.79
N CYS A 47 -12.49 1.70 1.80
CA CYS A 47 -13.72 2.25 1.25
C CYS A 47 -13.76 2.03 -0.27
N ILE A 48 -14.97 2.00 -0.84
CA ILE A 48 -15.19 1.78 -2.27
C ILE A 48 -15.72 3.09 -2.84
N PHE A 49 -15.01 3.64 -3.81
CA PHE A 49 -15.41 4.88 -4.48
C PHE A 49 -16.34 4.62 -5.67
N ALA A 50 -16.03 3.61 -6.46
CA ALA A 50 -16.83 3.22 -7.61
C ALA A 50 -16.53 1.78 -7.99
N CYS A 51 -17.35 1.23 -8.87
CA CYS A 51 -17.14 -0.10 -9.44
C CYS A 51 -17.50 -0.13 -10.92
N ALA A 52 -16.89 -1.10 -11.63
CA ALA A 52 -17.24 -1.38 -13.01
C ALA A 52 -17.28 -2.88 -13.31
N PHE A 53 -18.12 -3.26 -14.28
CA PHE A 53 -17.95 -4.48 -15.06
C PHE A 53 -17.40 -4.11 -16.43
N LEU A 54 -16.29 -4.70 -16.82
CA LEU A 54 -15.60 -4.47 -18.08
C LEU A 54 -16.03 -5.51 -19.10
N GLY A 55 -16.06 -5.14 -20.38
CA GLY A 55 -16.31 -6.08 -21.48
C GLY A 55 -15.05 -6.89 -21.80
N ASP A 56 -13.91 -6.22 -21.70
CA ASP A 56 -12.56 -6.74 -21.94
C ASP A 56 -11.54 -5.92 -21.14
N GLU A 57 -10.27 -6.22 -21.28
CA GLU A 57 -9.15 -5.52 -20.64
C GLU A 57 -8.26 -4.81 -21.68
N THR A 58 -8.88 -4.18 -22.66
CA THR A 58 -8.18 -3.34 -23.64
C THR A 58 -7.87 -1.94 -23.08
N MET A 59 -6.92 -1.25 -23.68
CA MET A 59 -6.58 0.13 -23.33
C MET A 59 -7.81 1.05 -23.46
N GLU A 60 -8.60 0.87 -24.49
CA GLU A 60 -9.82 1.65 -24.75
C GLU A 60 -10.87 1.44 -23.64
N THR A 61 -11.04 0.21 -23.18
CA THR A 61 -11.97 -0.10 -22.07
C THR A 61 -11.47 0.48 -20.77
N PHE A 62 -10.18 0.39 -20.48
CA PHE A 62 -9.58 1.03 -19.30
C PHE A 62 -9.69 2.56 -19.38
N LYS A 63 -9.41 3.15 -20.53
CA LYS A 63 -9.57 4.59 -20.74
C LYS A 63 -11.01 5.03 -20.46
N TRP A 64 -11.98 4.36 -21.04
CA TRP A 64 -13.39 4.64 -20.81
C TRP A 64 -13.78 4.59 -19.32
N VAL A 65 -13.34 3.56 -18.60
CA VAL A 65 -13.71 3.41 -17.18
C VAL A 65 -13.05 4.48 -16.31
N PHE A 66 -11.80 4.88 -16.63
CA PHE A 66 -11.11 5.94 -15.91
C PHE A 66 -11.71 7.32 -16.20
N GLU A 67 -12.11 7.59 -17.43
CA GLU A 67 -12.85 8.83 -17.78
C GLU A 67 -14.22 8.88 -17.09
N ALA A 68 -14.96 7.76 -17.04
CA ALA A 68 -16.23 7.65 -16.32
C ALA A 68 -16.03 7.89 -14.81
N PHE A 69 -14.99 7.31 -14.22
CA PHE A 69 -14.61 7.53 -12.83
C PHE A 69 -14.31 9.01 -12.56
N LEU A 70 -13.45 9.61 -13.36
CA LEU A 70 -13.05 11.01 -13.18
C LEU A 70 -14.26 11.94 -13.31
N THR A 71 -15.14 11.68 -14.26
CA THR A 71 -16.40 12.44 -14.44
C THR A 71 -17.29 12.33 -13.21
N ALA A 72 -17.50 11.12 -12.69
CA ALA A 72 -18.33 10.87 -11.51
C ALA A 72 -17.73 11.49 -10.23
N MET A 73 -16.42 11.64 -10.16
CA MET A 73 -15.69 12.25 -9.05
C MET A 73 -15.43 13.76 -9.24
N GLY A 74 -16.22 14.42 -10.09
CA GLY A 74 -16.15 15.87 -10.29
C GLY A 74 -14.87 16.38 -10.93
N GLY A 75 -14.11 15.51 -11.61
CA GLY A 75 -12.84 15.85 -12.25
C GLY A 75 -11.65 15.88 -11.29
N LYS A 76 -11.80 15.51 -10.02
CA LYS A 76 -10.70 15.44 -9.04
C LYS A 76 -9.83 14.22 -9.34
N HIS A 77 -8.56 14.46 -9.68
CA HIS A 77 -7.57 13.40 -9.86
C HIS A 77 -7.07 12.88 -8.51
N PRO A 78 -6.80 11.58 -8.35
CA PRO A 78 -6.05 11.09 -7.20
C PRO A 78 -4.59 11.53 -7.29
N GLU A 79 -3.93 11.70 -6.15
CA GLU A 79 -2.47 11.95 -6.12
C GLU A 79 -1.71 10.68 -6.50
N THR A 80 -2.17 9.53 -5.99
CA THR A 80 -1.55 8.22 -6.27
C THR A 80 -2.61 7.21 -6.72
N ILE A 81 -2.31 6.48 -7.80
CA ILE A 81 -3.07 5.29 -8.21
C ILE A 81 -2.17 4.05 -8.21
N ILE A 82 -2.64 2.97 -7.58
CA ILE A 82 -1.94 1.67 -7.59
C ILE A 82 -2.74 0.65 -8.41
N THR A 83 -2.06 -0.03 -9.33
CA THR A 83 -2.64 -1.10 -10.14
C THR A 83 -1.70 -2.29 -10.25
N ASP A 84 -2.13 -3.37 -10.89
CA ASP A 84 -1.22 -4.42 -11.30
C ASP A 84 -0.29 -3.98 -12.47
N GLN A 85 0.59 -4.88 -12.92
CA GLN A 85 1.55 -4.61 -14.01
C GLN A 85 0.92 -4.89 -15.39
N ASP A 86 -0.24 -4.32 -15.68
CA ASP A 86 -0.86 -4.41 -17.01
C ASP A 86 -0.46 -3.22 -17.88
N LEU A 87 -0.07 -3.49 -19.15
CA LEU A 87 0.40 -2.44 -20.07
C LEU A 87 -0.74 -1.61 -20.65
N ALA A 88 -1.90 -2.22 -20.91
CA ALA A 88 -3.07 -1.53 -21.44
C ALA A 88 -3.61 -0.57 -20.38
N MET A 89 -3.69 -1.03 -19.11
CA MET A 89 -4.08 -0.23 -17.96
C MET A 89 -3.12 0.94 -17.74
N LYS A 90 -1.80 0.68 -17.79
CA LYS A 90 -0.78 1.72 -17.67
C LYS A 90 -0.95 2.81 -18.74
N SER A 91 -1.11 2.41 -20.00
CA SER A 91 -1.28 3.35 -21.12
C SER A 91 -2.56 4.19 -20.98
N ALA A 92 -3.64 3.60 -20.46
CA ALA A 92 -4.88 4.34 -20.19
C ALA A 92 -4.71 5.34 -19.04
N ILE A 93 -4.01 4.96 -17.96
CA ILE A 93 -3.71 5.86 -16.82
C ILE A 93 -2.90 7.07 -17.27
N GLU A 94 -1.85 6.87 -18.07
CA GLU A 94 -1.02 7.94 -18.60
C GLU A 94 -1.82 8.97 -19.43
N GLN A 95 -2.90 8.52 -20.11
CA GLN A 95 -3.75 9.41 -20.90
C GLN A 95 -4.82 10.13 -20.07
N VAL A 96 -5.39 9.49 -19.06
CA VAL A 96 -6.53 10.02 -18.30
C VAL A 96 -6.08 10.72 -17.01
N PHE A 97 -5.18 10.11 -16.26
CA PHE A 97 -4.73 10.60 -14.96
C PHE A 97 -3.39 11.35 -15.06
N THR A 98 -3.34 12.40 -15.84
CA THR A 98 -2.10 13.16 -16.20
C THR A 98 -1.35 13.76 -15.01
N ASN A 99 -2.04 14.00 -13.88
CA ASN A 99 -1.47 14.58 -12.66
C ASN A 99 -1.31 13.58 -11.52
N THR A 100 -1.44 12.28 -11.81
CA THR A 100 -1.45 11.20 -10.82
C THR A 100 -0.16 10.40 -10.88
N LYS A 101 0.40 10.05 -9.73
CA LYS A 101 1.51 9.10 -9.65
C LYS A 101 1.00 7.67 -9.80
N HIS A 102 1.39 7.00 -10.88
CA HIS A 102 1.06 5.59 -11.08
C HIS A 102 2.10 4.69 -10.45
N ARG A 103 1.66 3.73 -9.64
CA ARG A 103 2.48 2.71 -9.00
C ARG A 103 1.97 1.31 -9.33
N ASN A 104 2.90 0.38 -9.48
CA ASN A 104 2.54 -1.02 -9.60
C ASN A 104 2.38 -1.66 -8.22
N CYS A 105 1.37 -2.48 -8.07
CA CYS A 105 1.08 -3.19 -6.83
C CYS A 105 2.20 -4.18 -6.48
N LEU A 106 2.91 -3.91 -5.39
CA LEU A 106 4.02 -4.75 -4.93
C LEU A 106 3.57 -6.20 -4.64
N PHE A 107 2.34 -6.38 -4.17
CA PHE A 107 1.79 -7.72 -3.94
C PHE A 107 1.73 -8.55 -5.23
N HIS A 108 1.17 -8.01 -6.31
CA HIS A 108 1.11 -8.70 -7.59
C HIS A 108 2.50 -8.99 -8.16
N ILE A 109 3.44 -8.07 -7.94
CA ILE A 109 4.85 -8.28 -8.30
C ILE A 109 5.45 -9.43 -7.49
N MET A 110 5.26 -9.45 -6.18
CA MET A 110 5.75 -10.51 -5.29
C MET A 110 5.08 -11.86 -5.58
N LYS A 111 3.80 -11.86 -5.94
CA LYS A 111 3.08 -13.06 -6.37
C LYS A 111 3.64 -13.61 -7.68
N LYS A 112 3.76 -12.76 -8.72
CA LYS A 112 4.37 -13.12 -10.01
C LYS A 112 5.82 -13.58 -9.84
N TRP A 113 6.56 -12.98 -8.90
CA TRP A 113 7.91 -13.39 -8.57
C TRP A 113 7.95 -14.83 -8.04
N ARG A 114 7.12 -15.19 -7.08
CA ARG A 114 7.02 -16.56 -6.55
C ARG A 114 6.65 -17.57 -7.65
N GLU A 115 5.72 -17.22 -8.52
CA GLU A 115 5.29 -18.07 -9.64
C GLU A 115 6.40 -18.28 -10.67
N ARG A 116 7.17 -17.25 -11.02
CA ARG A 116 8.19 -17.29 -12.08
C ARG A 116 9.55 -17.78 -11.63
N THR A 117 9.89 -17.66 -10.37
CA THR A 117 11.17 -18.12 -9.82
C THR A 117 11.05 -19.51 -9.17
N GLY A 118 9.83 -20.01 -9.06
CA GLY A 118 9.54 -21.36 -8.58
C GLY A 118 10.11 -21.64 -7.20
N ASN A 119 10.58 -22.88 -7.02
CA ASN A 119 11.10 -23.35 -5.73
C ASN A 119 12.43 -22.73 -5.29
N THR A 120 13.13 -21.99 -6.17
CA THR A 120 14.43 -21.37 -5.85
C THR A 120 14.29 -20.36 -4.72
N PHE A 121 13.16 -19.68 -4.65
CA PHE A 121 12.89 -18.60 -3.70
C PHE A 121 11.77 -18.94 -2.69
N SER A 122 11.43 -20.19 -2.51
CA SER A 122 10.45 -20.52 -1.48
C SER A 122 11.11 -20.33 -0.10
N GLU A 123 10.41 -19.67 0.82
CA GLU A 123 10.82 -19.50 2.22
C GLU A 123 11.23 -20.85 2.87
N LYS A 124 10.61 -21.96 2.43
CA LYS A 124 10.92 -23.31 2.90
C LYS A 124 12.27 -23.85 2.40
N LYS A 125 12.76 -23.41 1.23
CA LYS A 125 13.97 -23.96 0.62
C LYS A 125 15.19 -23.06 0.73
N ASN A 126 14.99 -21.73 0.75
CA ASN A 126 16.07 -20.77 0.87
C ASN A 126 15.62 -19.55 1.68
N LYS A 127 15.47 -19.75 3.00
CA LYS A 127 14.99 -18.74 3.94
C LYS A 127 15.84 -17.48 3.93
N ASP A 128 17.15 -17.63 3.82
CA ASP A 128 18.09 -16.50 3.87
C ASP A 128 17.93 -15.60 2.64
N LEU A 129 17.85 -16.18 1.44
CA LEU A 129 17.57 -15.42 0.22
C LEU A 129 16.23 -14.71 0.27
N TYR A 130 15.17 -15.38 0.76
CA TYR A 130 13.85 -14.78 0.89
C TYR A 130 13.88 -13.58 1.84
N ASN A 131 14.52 -13.73 3.00
CA ASN A 131 14.61 -12.68 4.01
C ASN A 131 15.45 -11.51 3.49
N GLU A 132 16.60 -11.76 2.84
CA GLU A 132 17.45 -10.73 2.25
C GLU A 132 16.73 -9.97 1.15
N PHE A 133 16.05 -10.68 0.25
CA PHE A 133 15.24 -10.07 -0.79
C PHE A 133 14.11 -9.21 -0.21
N TYR A 134 13.38 -9.75 0.78
CA TYR A 134 12.29 -9.01 1.44
C TYR A 134 12.82 -7.74 2.11
N ASP A 135 13.94 -7.83 2.82
CA ASP A 135 14.57 -6.69 3.48
C ASP A 135 15.01 -5.62 2.48
N ILE A 136 15.65 -5.99 1.37
CA ILE A 136 16.07 -5.05 0.32
C ILE A 136 14.87 -4.33 -0.30
N VAL A 137 13.79 -5.06 -0.59
CA VAL A 137 12.60 -4.50 -1.25
C VAL A 137 11.80 -3.58 -0.32
N HIS A 138 11.66 -3.96 0.95
CA HIS A 138 10.75 -3.27 1.88
C HIS A 138 11.45 -2.26 2.79
N ASN A 139 12.70 -2.51 3.14
CA ASN A 139 13.34 -1.82 4.24
C ASN A 139 14.52 -0.92 3.84
N CYS A 140 14.96 -0.86 2.59
CA CYS A 140 15.96 0.12 2.17
C CYS A 140 15.47 1.55 2.37
N LEU A 141 16.30 2.40 2.94
CA LEU A 141 15.96 3.78 3.24
C LEU A 141 16.43 4.76 2.16
N THR A 142 17.49 4.43 1.42
CA THR A 142 18.05 5.28 0.38
C THR A 142 18.19 4.54 -0.95
N ARG A 143 18.18 5.30 -2.05
CA ARG A 143 18.41 4.76 -3.40
C ARG A 143 19.78 4.09 -3.50
N VAL A 144 20.80 4.73 -2.93
CA VAL A 144 22.18 4.20 -2.91
C VAL A 144 22.23 2.85 -2.20
N GLU A 145 21.56 2.74 -1.06
CA GLU A 145 21.49 1.48 -0.32
C GLU A 145 20.85 0.36 -1.15
N PHE A 146 19.68 0.62 -1.74
CA PHE A 146 18.98 -0.37 -2.57
C PHE A 146 19.81 -0.76 -3.81
N GLU A 147 20.36 0.22 -4.51
CA GLU A 147 21.12 0.01 -5.75
C GLU A 147 22.48 -0.66 -5.50
N THR A 148 22.98 -0.63 -4.26
CA THR A 148 24.16 -1.38 -3.84
C THR A 148 23.82 -2.82 -3.44
N LEU A 149 22.78 -2.99 -2.63
CA LEU A 149 22.47 -4.30 -2.05
C LEU A 149 21.81 -5.26 -3.05
N TRP A 150 20.98 -4.74 -3.97
CA TRP A 150 20.34 -5.58 -4.97
C TRP A 150 21.34 -6.35 -5.86
N PRO A 151 22.33 -5.70 -6.50
CA PRO A 151 23.34 -6.42 -7.29
C PRO A 151 24.16 -7.41 -6.44
N GLN A 152 24.52 -7.04 -5.22
CA GLN A 152 25.26 -7.92 -4.29
C GLN A 152 24.47 -9.19 -3.97
N MET A 153 23.18 -9.08 -3.69
CA MET A 153 22.29 -10.22 -3.49
C MET A 153 22.21 -11.09 -4.76
N ILE A 154 22.03 -10.47 -5.94
CA ILE A 154 21.97 -11.18 -7.23
C ILE A 154 23.26 -11.99 -7.46
N GLU A 155 24.43 -11.41 -7.19
CA GLU A 155 25.73 -12.07 -7.33
C GLU A 155 25.92 -13.19 -6.31
N LYS A 156 25.66 -12.90 -5.03
CA LYS A 156 25.77 -13.85 -3.90
C LYS A 156 25.02 -15.14 -4.13
N TYR A 157 23.82 -15.07 -4.73
CA TYR A 157 22.96 -16.23 -4.97
C TYR A 157 22.96 -16.73 -6.42
N GLY A 158 23.81 -16.19 -7.30
CA GLY A 158 23.94 -16.65 -8.69
C GLY A 158 22.69 -16.43 -9.54
N LEU A 159 21.99 -15.30 -9.36
CA LEU A 159 20.67 -15.06 -9.94
C LEU A 159 20.67 -14.21 -11.22
N GLN A 160 21.86 -13.93 -11.78
CA GLN A 160 22.06 -13.00 -12.91
C GLN A 160 21.25 -13.36 -14.14
N ASN A 161 20.99 -14.66 -14.35
CA ASN A 161 20.32 -15.19 -15.55
C ASN A 161 18.77 -15.21 -15.43
N ILE A 162 18.21 -14.78 -14.29
CA ILE A 162 16.76 -14.77 -14.10
C ILE A 162 16.16 -13.50 -14.73
N LYS A 163 15.60 -13.64 -15.93
CA LYS A 163 15.00 -12.53 -16.70
C LYS A 163 13.99 -11.70 -15.91
N TYR A 164 13.24 -12.33 -15.00
CA TYR A 164 12.25 -11.63 -14.19
C TYR A 164 12.91 -10.65 -13.21
N LEU A 165 14.02 -11.04 -12.57
CA LEU A 165 14.78 -10.15 -11.67
C LEU A 165 15.41 -8.98 -12.45
N GLN A 166 15.86 -9.21 -13.67
CA GLN A 166 16.33 -8.13 -14.55
C GLN A 166 15.19 -7.13 -14.89
N THR A 167 13.98 -7.65 -15.10
CA THR A 167 12.80 -6.80 -15.32
C THR A 167 12.45 -6.03 -14.06
N MET A 168 12.45 -6.68 -12.90
CA MET A 168 12.23 -6.04 -11.61
C MET A 168 13.22 -4.89 -11.38
N TRP A 169 14.50 -5.11 -11.64
CA TRP A 169 15.51 -4.05 -11.56
C TRP A 169 15.20 -2.86 -12.46
N ARG A 170 14.86 -3.11 -13.73
CA ARG A 170 14.54 -2.03 -14.69
C ARG A 170 13.32 -1.22 -14.32
N THR A 171 12.34 -1.85 -13.68
CA THR A 171 11.07 -1.21 -13.30
C THR A 171 10.98 -0.85 -11.83
N ARG A 172 12.09 -0.91 -11.07
CA ARG A 172 12.14 -0.71 -9.61
C ARG A 172 11.50 0.59 -9.13
N GLU A 173 11.64 1.66 -9.92
CA GLU A 173 11.08 2.97 -9.61
C GLU A 173 9.55 2.99 -9.61
N ASN A 174 8.89 2.01 -10.23
CA ASN A 174 7.44 1.95 -10.32
C ASN A 174 6.78 1.20 -9.17
N TYR A 175 7.53 0.52 -8.27
CA TYR A 175 6.92 -0.31 -7.23
C TYR A 175 7.70 -0.42 -5.92
N ILE A 176 9.01 -0.13 -5.88
CA ILE A 176 9.78 -0.18 -4.63
C ILE A 176 9.37 1.01 -3.74
N PRO A 177 8.95 0.77 -2.48
CA PRO A 177 8.43 1.82 -1.60
C PRO A 177 9.38 3.00 -1.40
N LEU A 178 10.65 2.75 -1.40
CA LEU A 178 11.73 3.74 -1.27
C LEU A 178 11.61 4.90 -2.29
N TYR A 179 11.18 4.62 -3.54
CA TYR A 179 11.06 5.65 -4.58
C TYR A 179 9.81 6.54 -4.44
N PHE A 180 8.93 6.19 -3.48
CA PHE A 180 7.64 6.87 -3.25
C PHE A 180 7.51 7.46 -1.84
N LYS A 181 8.63 7.66 -1.14
CA LYS A 181 8.61 8.19 0.24
C LYS A 181 7.99 9.59 0.36
N LEU A 182 8.03 10.36 -0.72
CA LEU A 182 7.48 11.72 -0.77
C LEU A 182 6.06 11.76 -1.34
N ASP A 183 5.58 10.65 -1.92
CA ASP A 183 4.24 10.59 -2.48
C ASP A 183 3.25 10.08 -1.42
N PHE A 184 2.07 10.69 -1.40
CA PHE A 184 1.02 10.26 -0.46
C PHE A 184 0.61 8.81 -0.73
N CYS A 185 0.79 7.96 0.28
CA CYS A 185 0.40 6.56 0.23
C CYS A 185 0.03 6.09 1.64
N PRO A 186 -1.25 6.19 2.03
CA PRO A 186 -1.67 5.98 3.42
C PRO A 186 -1.50 4.52 3.83
N PHE A 187 -0.62 4.27 4.82
CA PHE A 187 -0.48 2.98 5.55
C PHE A 187 -0.35 1.71 4.70
N ILE A 188 0.00 1.82 3.42
CA ILE A 188 0.08 0.69 2.50
C ILE A 188 1.54 0.24 2.40
N HIS A 189 2.05 -0.28 3.49
CA HIS A 189 3.29 -1.06 3.49
C HIS A 189 3.06 -2.49 2.98
N SER A 190 1.80 -2.93 2.95
CA SER A 190 1.42 -4.25 2.45
C SER A 190 0.34 -4.11 1.37
N THR A 191 0.50 -4.85 0.39
CA THR A 191 -0.27 -5.22 -0.78
C THR A 191 -1.67 -5.76 -0.47
N ALA A 192 -2.11 -5.66 0.78
CA ALA A 192 -3.29 -6.30 1.29
C ALA A 192 -4.61 -5.64 0.89
N LEU A 193 -4.60 -4.41 0.33
CA LEU A 193 -5.86 -3.71 -0.03
C LEU A 193 -6.65 -4.48 -1.07
N SER A 194 -6.01 -4.81 -2.20
CA SER A 194 -6.65 -5.59 -3.26
C SER A 194 -7.08 -6.97 -2.75
N GLU A 195 -6.24 -7.64 -1.92
CA GLU A 195 -6.59 -8.94 -1.36
C GLU A 195 -7.76 -8.89 -0.39
N VAL A 196 -7.79 -7.92 0.53
CA VAL A 196 -8.87 -7.79 1.51
C VAL A 196 -10.17 -7.44 0.80
N THR A 197 -10.13 -6.55 -0.20
CA THR A 197 -11.29 -6.22 -1.04
C THR A 197 -11.75 -7.44 -1.81
N ASN A 198 -10.83 -8.13 -2.48
CA ASN A 198 -11.09 -9.35 -3.23
C ASN A 198 -11.69 -10.46 -2.33
N ALA A 199 -11.16 -10.61 -1.12
CA ALA A 199 -11.67 -11.59 -0.16
C ALA A 199 -13.08 -11.25 0.35
N ARG A 200 -13.39 -9.97 0.53
CA ARG A 200 -14.76 -9.53 0.90
C ARG A 200 -15.77 -9.86 -0.18
N PHE A 201 -15.47 -9.49 -1.43
CA PHE A 201 -16.36 -9.80 -2.55
C PHE A 201 -16.49 -11.31 -2.77
N LYS A 202 -15.41 -12.07 -2.74
CA LYS A 202 -15.44 -13.53 -2.94
C LYS A 202 -16.24 -14.30 -1.89
N ARG A 203 -16.56 -13.72 -0.75
CA ARG A 203 -17.44 -14.35 0.25
C ARG A 203 -18.92 -14.27 -0.13
N GLY A 204 -19.33 -13.19 -0.79
CA GLY A 204 -20.74 -12.91 -1.13
C GLY A 204 -21.07 -13.16 -2.60
N VAL A 205 -20.07 -13.12 -3.51
CA VAL A 205 -20.29 -13.24 -4.95
C VAL A 205 -19.44 -14.33 -5.59
N GLY A 206 -19.94 -14.91 -6.68
CA GLY A 206 -19.25 -15.98 -7.38
C GLY A 206 -19.76 -16.20 -8.82
N PRO A 207 -19.21 -17.22 -9.51
CA PRO A 207 -19.45 -17.43 -10.94
C PRO A 207 -20.92 -17.71 -11.34
N THR A 208 -21.80 -17.93 -10.38
CA THR A 208 -23.23 -18.18 -10.62
C THR A 208 -24.09 -16.93 -10.47
N HIS A 209 -23.55 -15.83 -9.91
CA HIS A 209 -24.31 -14.61 -9.67
C HIS A 209 -24.66 -13.85 -10.96
N SER A 210 -25.92 -13.45 -11.08
CA SER A 210 -26.33 -12.45 -12.08
C SER A 210 -25.79 -11.07 -11.68
N VAL A 211 -25.74 -10.12 -12.62
CA VAL A 211 -25.38 -8.73 -12.29
C VAL A 211 -26.29 -8.15 -11.21
N MET A 212 -27.59 -8.44 -11.24
CA MET A 212 -28.52 -7.98 -10.21
C MET A 212 -28.24 -8.58 -8.83
N SER A 213 -27.92 -9.88 -8.78
CA SER A 213 -27.53 -10.53 -7.51
C SER A 213 -26.22 -9.96 -6.98
N PHE A 214 -25.28 -9.69 -7.88
CA PHE A 214 -24.01 -9.06 -7.54
C PHE A 214 -24.21 -7.64 -6.96
N LEU A 215 -25.06 -6.81 -7.58
CA LEU A 215 -25.32 -5.45 -7.11
C LEU A 215 -25.95 -5.44 -5.71
N LYS A 216 -26.85 -6.38 -5.40
CA LYS A 216 -27.40 -6.52 -4.05
C LYS A 216 -26.33 -6.86 -3.01
N GLU A 217 -25.43 -7.79 -3.32
CA GLU A 217 -24.31 -8.11 -2.44
C GLU A 217 -23.32 -6.94 -2.30
N PHE A 218 -23.09 -6.20 -3.39
CA PHE A 218 -22.30 -4.98 -3.36
C PHE A 218 -22.89 -3.94 -2.39
N GLU A 219 -24.20 -3.70 -2.43
CA GLU A 219 -24.88 -2.79 -1.51
C GLU A 219 -24.69 -3.21 -0.05
N ILE A 220 -24.86 -4.50 0.27
CA ILE A 220 -24.64 -5.06 1.61
C ILE A 220 -23.20 -4.85 2.08
N ILE A 221 -22.23 -5.12 1.19
CA ILE A 221 -20.81 -4.92 1.49
C ILE A 221 -20.51 -3.45 1.75
N ASN A 222 -21.05 -2.56 0.91
CA ASN A 222 -20.85 -1.12 1.03
C ASN A 222 -21.45 -0.55 2.30
N ASP A 223 -22.71 -0.94 2.65
CA ASP A 223 -23.35 -0.56 3.91
C ASP A 223 -22.53 -1.03 5.12
N THR A 224 -22.04 -2.26 5.11
CA THR A 224 -21.17 -2.77 6.19
C THR A 224 -19.88 -1.96 6.35
N ILE A 225 -19.30 -1.51 5.24
CA ILE A 225 -18.10 -0.64 5.25
C ILE A 225 -18.45 0.71 5.90
N PHE A 226 -19.54 1.32 5.49
CA PHE A 226 -20.02 2.60 6.05
C PHE A 226 -20.30 2.52 7.54
N ASP A 227 -21.08 1.53 7.97
CA ASP A 227 -21.41 1.34 9.38
C ASP A 227 -20.15 1.14 10.24
N THR A 228 -19.19 0.37 9.71
CA THR A 228 -17.91 0.16 10.39
C THR A 228 -17.14 1.47 10.55
N GLU A 229 -17.10 2.30 9.51
CA GLU A 229 -16.39 3.58 9.54
C GLU A 229 -17.09 4.58 10.46
N PHE A 230 -18.40 4.68 10.39
CA PHE A 230 -19.21 5.51 11.28
C PHE A 230 -19.00 5.13 12.75
N CYS A 231 -18.99 3.83 13.06
CA CYS A 231 -18.70 3.36 14.43
C CYS A 231 -17.30 3.75 14.90
N LYS A 232 -16.28 3.69 14.04
CA LYS A 232 -14.91 4.10 14.38
C LYS A 232 -14.80 5.60 14.59
N ASP A 233 -15.44 6.39 13.74
CA ASP A 233 -15.48 7.84 13.89
C ASP A 233 -16.15 8.24 15.20
N HIS A 234 -17.34 7.68 15.49
CA HIS A 234 -18.02 7.88 16.75
C HIS A 234 -17.16 7.48 17.95
N GLN A 235 -16.48 6.34 17.89
CA GLN A 235 -15.56 5.93 18.96
C GLN A 235 -14.39 6.90 19.13
N SER A 236 -13.83 7.42 18.05
CA SER A 236 -12.74 8.39 18.10
C SER A 236 -13.16 9.74 18.73
N ARG A 237 -14.41 10.14 18.51
CA ARG A 237 -14.97 11.39 19.06
C ARG A 237 -15.42 11.25 20.52
N THR A 238 -15.93 10.10 20.93
CA THR A 238 -16.57 9.91 22.24
C THR A 238 -15.66 9.30 23.30
N LYS A 239 -14.59 8.59 22.91
CA LYS A 239 -13.65 8.04 23.88
C LYS A 239 -12.83 9.14 24.55
N LYS A 240 -12.67 9.01 25.87
CA LYS A 240 -11.88 9.91 26.74
C LYS A 240 -10.44 10.11 26.24
N PRO A 241 -9.75 11.15 26.76
CA PRO A 241 -8.40 11.50 26.34
C PRO A 241 -7.51 10.28 26.20
N LYS A 242 -6.80 10.22 25.10
CA LYS A 242 -5.85 9.16 24.79
C LYS A 242 -4.78 9.13 25.87
N THR A 243 -4.54 7.96 26.47
CA THR A 243 -3.50 7.79 27.48
C THR A 243 -2.14 8.00 26.85
N LEU A 244 -1.35 8.94 27.37
CA LEU A 244 0.03 9.17 26.98
C LEU A 244 0.94 8.13 27.65
N LEU A 245 1.92 7.61 26.94
CA LEU A 245 2.92 6.66 27.41
C LEU A 245 4.19 7.39 27.90
N SER A 246 4.39 8.61 27.46
CA SER A 246 5.57 9.41 27.74
C SER A 246 5.20 10.86 28.07
N SER A 247 6.19 11.64 28.50
CA SER A 247 6.08 13.10 28.67
C SER A 247 6.52 13.89 27.43
N TYR A 248 6.77 13.23 26.31
CA TYR A 248 7.25 13.92 25.11
C TYR A 248 6.16 14.78 24.48
N LYS A 249 6.51 16.02 24.16
CA LYS A 249 5.60 16.98 23.50
C LYS A 249 5.07 16.47 22.17
N ILE A 250 5.87 15.69 21.43
CA ILE A 250 5.46 15.09 20.14
C ILE A 250 4.32 14.08 20.34
N GLU A 251 4.30 13.34 21.45
CA GLU A 251 3.21 12.41 21.73
C GLU A 251 1.92 13.16 22.09
N LEU A 252 2.04 14.23 22.87
CA LEU A 252 0.90 15.09 23.19
C LEU A 252 0.30 15.67 21.90
N GLN A 253 1.12 16.26 21.03
CA GLN A 253 0.67 16.80 19.73
C GLN A 253 0.02 15.72 18.88
N ALA A 254 0.61 14.53 18.77
CA ALA A 254 0.04 13.41 18.03
C ALA A 254 -1.32 12.99 18.62
N SER A 255 -1.50 13.05 19.95
CA SER A 255 -2.76 12.73 20.61
C SER A 255 -3.89 13.69 20.24
N GLU A 256 -3.57 14.93 19.94
CA GLU A 256 -4.53 15.97 19.55
C GLU A 256 -4.89 15.88 18.06
N MET A 257 -3.89 15.57 17.21
CA MET A 257 -4.05 15.59 15.76
C MET A 257 -4.62 14.29 15.18
N TYR A 258 -4.23 13.14 15.72
CA TYR A 258 -4.57 11.84 15.13
C TYR A 258 -5.83 11.25 15.75
N ASN A 259 -6.59 10.48 14.95
CA ASN A 259 -7.63 9.61 15.49
C ASN A 259 -7.01 8.49 16.36
N LEU A 260 -7.86 7.77 17.10
CA LEU A 260 -7.40 6.77 18.06
C LEU A 260 -6.52 5.68 17.45
N ARG A 261 -6.82 5.22 16.23
CA ARG A 261 -6.08 4.15 15.57
C ARG A 261 -4.70 4.59 15.10
N ILE A 262 -4.63 5.78 14.51
CA ILE A 262 -3.37 6.35 14.04
C ILE A 262 -2.49 6.74 15.21
N PHE A 263 -3.09 7.32 16.27
CA PHE A 263 -2.38 7.62 17.48
C PHE A 263 -1.76 6.36 18.13
N LYS A 264 -2.48 5.23 18.14
CA LYS A 264 -1.91 3.99 18.66
C LYS A 264 -0.72 3.50 17.82
N LYS A 265 -0.81 3.58 16.50
CA LYS A 265 0.34 3.27 15.62
C LYS A 265 1.53 4.19 15.89
N PHE A 266 1.27 5.49 16.11
CA PHE A 266 2.32 6.43 16.48
C PHE A 266 2.97 6.04 17.83
N GLN A 267 2.18 5.62 18.82
CA GLN A 267 2.69 5.13 20.09
C GLN A 267 3.52 3.85 19.93
N ASP A 268 3.10 2.91 19.08
CA ASP A 268 3.86 1.69 18.77
C ASP A 268 5.25 2.05 18.19
N GLU A 269 5.31 2.99 17.23
CA GLU A 269 6.58 3.51 16.68
C GLU A 269 7.41 4.26 17.74
N LEU A 270 6.76 5.07 18.59
CA LEU A 270 7.45 5.76 19.69
C LEU A 270 8.08 4.78 20.67
N GLN A 271 7.40 3.67 20.98
CA GLN A 271 7.95 2.62 21.83
C GLN A 271 9.18 1.94 21.21
N GLU A 272 9.20 1.75 19.89
CA GLU A 272 10.38 1.18 19.22
C GLU A 272 11.62 2.09 19.35
N THR A 273 11.46 3.39 19.59
CA THR A 273 12.61 4.28 19.87
C THR A 273 13.31 3.95 21.18
N LEU A 274 12.59 3.34 22.14
CA LEU A 274 13.17 2.91 23.42
C LEU A 274 14.10 1.69 23.26
N ASN A 275 14.01 1.01 22.14
CA ASN A 275 14.83 -0.16 21.79
C ASN A 275 16.11 0.23 20.99
N GLN A 276 16.37 1.53 20.88
CA GLN A 276 17.54 2.04 20.14
C GLN A 276 18.65 2.44 21.10
N GLU A 277 19.87 2.15 20.70
CA GLU A 277 21.10 2.62 21.36
C GLU A 277 21.71 3.77 20.55
N ILE A 278 22.37 4.67 21.24
CA ILE A 278 23.01 5.84 20.65
C ILE A 278 24.50 5.81 20.97
N ALA A 279 25.34 5.73 19.94
CA ALA A 279 26.77 5.95 20.04
C ALA A 279 27.13 7.37 19.59
N VAL A 280 27.94 8.06 20.38
CA VAL A 280 28.42 9.39 20.04
C VAL A 280 29.65 9.25 19.14
N ILE A 281 29.58 9.72 17.89
CA ILE A 281 30.74 9.80 16.97
C ILE A 281 31.47 11.13 17.19
N GLU A 282 30.73 12.25 17.15
CA GLU A 282 31.24 13.59 17.45
C GLU A 282 30.24 14.31 18.35
N HIS A 283 30.69 14.65 19.57
CA HIS A 283 29.79 15.23 20.59
C HIS A 283 29.13 16.52 20.08
N GLY A 284 27.80 16.57 20.20
CA GLY A 284 27.01 17.72 19.76
C GLY A 284 26.79 17.83 18.25
N LYS A 285 27.35 16.93 17.43
CA LYS A 285 27.23 17.00 15.96
C LYS A 285 26.78 15.71 15.30
N THR A 286 27.41 14.57 15.67
CA THR A 286 27.17 13.33 14.93
C THR A 286 26.97 12.16 15.88
N TYR A 287 25.89 11.45 15.68
CA TYR A 287 25.49 10.31 16.48
C TYR A 287 25.18 9.12 15.57
N GLU A 288 25.53 7.91 16.01
CA GLU A 288 25.09 6.66 15.39
C GLU A 288 23.96 6.06 16.23
N VAL A 289 22.83 5.75 15.60
CA VAL A 289 21.66 5.11 16.23
C VAL A 289 21.47 3.74 15.66
N TYR A 290 21.34 2.72 16.49
CA TYR A 290 21.14 1.34 16.09
C TYR A 290 20.26 0.59 17.09
N ALA A 291 19.63 -0.49 16.65
CA ALA A 291 18.80 -1.32 17.53
C ALA A 291 19.66 -2.10 18.52
N ALA A 292 19.27 -2.16 19.79
CA ALA A 292 19.94 -2.95 20.80
C ALA A 292 19.99 -4.45 20.44
N GLU A 293 21.13 -5.07 20.57
CA GLU A 293 21.39 -6.44 20.08
C GLU A 293 20.43 -7.51 20.59
N ASN A 294 19.84 -7.32 21.78
CA ASN A 294 18.98 -8.30 22.43
C ASN A 294 17.48 -8.12 22.12
N LEU A 295 17.08 -7.11 21.34
CA LEU A 295 15.70 -6.70 21.13
C LEU A 295 15.27 -6.73 19.64
N THR A 296 16.20 -7.03 18.73
CA THR A 296 15.91 -7.07 17.30
C THR A 296 14.95 -8.20 16.95
N LYS A 297 13.71 -7.87 16.74
CA LYS A 297 12.76 -8.73 16.03
C LYS A 297 13.29 -8.94 14.61
N GLN A 298 13.95 -10.08 14.37
CA GLN A 298 14.17 -10.67 13.04
C GLN A 298 14.47 -9.71 11.87
N GLU A 299 15.21 -8.62 12.10
CA GLU A 299 15.77 -7.87 10.98
C GLU A 299 16.89 -8.70 10.35
N PHE A 300 16.83 -8.87 9.03
CA PHE A 300 17.83 -9.62 8.29
C PHE A 300 19.25 -9.04 8.47
N ARG A 301 19.33 -7.72 8.72
CA ARG A 301 20.58 -7.01 9.00
C ARG A 301 20.38 -5.96 10.09
N GLN A 302 21.38 -5.81 10.94
CA GLN A 302 21.43 -4.70 11.89
C GLN A 302 21.68 -3.39 11.13
N ARG A 303 20.80 -2.42 11.34
CA ARG A 303 20.93 -1.10 10.73
C ARG A 303 21.53 -0.11 11.68
N LYS A 304 22.39 0.74 11.11
CA LYS A 304 23.00 1.86 11.80
C LYS A 304 22.65 3.14 11.04
N TYR A 305 22.11 4.11 11.76
CA TYR A 305 21.72 5.39 11.22
C TYR A 305 22.65 6.47 11.75
N VAL A 306 23.20 7.28 10.85
CA VAL A 306 24.00 8.44 11.25
C VAL A 306 23.11 9.66 11.29
N ILE A 307 23.00 10.27 12.47
CA ILE A 307 22.26 11.50 12.70
C ILE A 307 23.27 12.62 12.81
N ILE A 308 23.16 13.63 11.95
CA ILE A 308 23.95 14.86 12.02
C ILE A 308 23.03 15.94 12.61
N THR A 309 23.43 16.53 13.72
CA THR A 309 22.72 17.63 14.37
C THR A 309 23.45 18.95 14.11
N ASP A 310 22.72 19.95 13.65
CA ASP A 310 23.20 21.33 13.65
C ASP A 310 22.59 22.03 14.85
N LEU A 311 23.34 22.09 15.95
CA LEU A 311 22.92 22.76 17.19
C LEU A 311 23.16 24.28 17.15
N ALA A 312 23.46 24.84 15.98
CA ALA A 312 23.72 26.29 15.82
C ALA A 312 22.45 27.11 15.54
N GLN A 313 21.26 26.58 15.79
CA GLN A 313 19.98 27.34 15.75
C GLN A 313 19.23 27.27 17.07
#